data_1935b0ece83c908a4d1235d15a07db9d
#
_entry.id   1935b0ece83c908a4d1235d15a07db9d
#
_cell.length_a   1.000
_cell.length_b   1.000
_cell.length_c   1.000
_cell.angle_alpha   90.00
_cell.angle_beta   90.00
_cell.angle_gamma   90.00
#
_symmetry.space_group_name_H-M   'P 1'
#
loop_
_entity.id
_entity.type
_entity.pdbx_description
1 polymer ?
#
loop_
_entity_poly.entity_id
_entity_poly.type
_entity_poly.pdbx_seq_one_letter_code
_entity_poly.pdbx_strand_id
1 'polypeptide(L)'
;MKNKKFSSIESIINIAKKGGMYILVDDENRENEGDLVFCSSDVNPKKINFMAKYGRGLICLTLDSVQAKKLGLSYMSPVNESRNQTAFTISIEAKKGVTTGISAQDRSRTIKVATKKNVIKKDIVSPGHVFPIISKDGGVLVRAGHTEASVDISKLAKKNISAVICEIMDEDGTMSRGEKLHNFAKKHKLKIGRIDDLIAYRLKKEKLI
;
A
#
# COMPACT_ATOMS: atom_id res chain seq x y z
N MET A 1 5.39 16.85 28.23
CA MET A 1 4.81 15.68 27.52
C MET A 1 5.15 15.81 26.03
N LYS A 2 5.97 14.91 25.47
CA LYS A 2 6.27 14.92 24.03
C LYS A 2 4.96 14.64 23.29
N ASN A 3 4.45 15.61 22.54
CA ASN A 3 3.33 15.45 21.62
C ASN A 3 3.75 14.37 20.59
N LYS A 4 3.40 13.11 20.82
CA LYS A 4 3.66 12.03 19.88
C LYS A 4 2.72 12.20 18.69
N LYS A 5 3.12 13.03 17.72
CA LYS A 5 2.42 13.16 16.44
C LYS A 5 2.35 11.83 15.67
N PHE A 6 3.35 10.92 15.86
CA PHE A 6 3.45 9.64 15.17
C PHE A 6 3.40 8.46 16.15
N SER A 7 2.92 7.32 15.66
CA SER A 7 2.85 6.06 16.40
C SER A 7 4.11 5.24 16.17
N SER A 8 4.52 4.43 17.16
CA SER A 8 5.66 3.51 16.98
C SER A 8 5.35 2.46 15.91
N ILE A 9 6.39 1.93 15.28
CA ILE A 9 6.27 0.89 14.24
C ILE A 9 5.66 -0.39 14.81
N GLU A 10 5.95 -0.74 16.06
CA GLU A 10 5.30 -1.88 16.73
C GLU A 10 3.78 -1.69 16.83
N SER A 11 3.34 -0.46 17.10
CA SER A 11 1.90 -0.14 17.12
C SER A 11 1.27 -0.31 15.74
N ILE A 12 1.94 0.13 14.66
CA ILE A 12 1.50 -0.05 13.28
C ILE A 12 1.45 -1.54 12.91
N ILE A 13 2.51 -2.30 13.23
CA ILE A 13 2.56 -3.76 13.00
C ILE A 13 1.41 -4.46 13.72
N ASN A 14 1.09 -4.05 14.96
CA ASN A 14 -0.01 -4.65 15.72
C ASN A 14 -1.39 -4.34 15.11
N ILE A 15 -1.57 -3.14 14.54
CA ILE A 15 -2.77 -2.79 13.77
C ILE A 15 -2.87 -3.68 12.53
N ALA A 16 -1.80 -3.80 11.77
CA ALA A 16 -1.73 -4.65 10.58
C ALA A 16 -2.03 -6.12 10.89
N LYS A 17 -1.48 -6.68 12.00
CA LYS A 17 -1.79 -8.05 12.47
C LYS A 17 -3.28 -8.27 12.70
N LYS A 18 -3.98 -7.27 13.24
CA LYS A 18 -5.42 -7.30 13.50
C LYS A 18 -6.27 -6.98 12.27
N GLY A 19 -5.64 -6.81 11.10
CA GLY A 19 -6.32 -6.47 9.86
C GLY A 19 -6.79 -5.01 9.81
N GLY A 20 -6.28 -4.13 10.65
CA GLY A 20 -6.62 -2.70 10.67
C GLY A 20 -6.00 -1.92 9.52
N MET A 21 -6.55 -0.73 9.27
CA MET A 21 -6.01 0.29 8.37
C MET A 21 -5.16 1.28 9.17
N TYR A 22 -4.10 1.79 8.57
CA TYR A 22 -3.19 2.77 9.15
C TYR A 22 -2.70 3.71 8.06
N ILE A 23 -1.96 4.75 8.44
CA ILE A 23 -1.33 5.69 7.52
C ILE A 23 0.18 5.51 7.63
N LEU A 24 0.86 5.49 6.47
CA LEU A 24 2.31 5.67 6.40
C LEU A 24 2.61 7.04 5.79
N VAL A 25 3.62 7.72 6.30
CA VAL A 25 4.13 8.97 5.76
C VAL A 25 5.62 8.84 5.48
N ASP A 26 6.04 9.35 4.35
CA ASP A 26 7.44 9.38 3.96
C ASP A 26 8.14 10.69 4.39
N ASP A 27 9.42 10.81 4.05
CA ASP A 27 10.25 11.96 4.41
C ASP A 27 9.80 13.24 3.70
N GLU A 28 9.97 14.38 4.39
CA GLU A 28 9.60 15.71 3.87
C GLU A 28 10.36 16.07 2.58
N ASN A 29 11.58 15.54 2.40
CA ASN A 29 12.41 15.77 1.24
C ASN A 29 12.11 14.81 0.07
N ARG A 30 11.22 13.79 0.28
CA ARG A 30 10.82 12.86 -0.77
C ARG A 30 9.49 13.29 -1.42
N GLU A 31 8.36 12.84 -0.93
CA GLU A 31 7.01 13.22 -1.39
C GLU A 31 6.28 14.04 -0.33
N ASN A 32 6.62 13.80 0.93
CA ASN A 32 5.92 14.36 2.09
C ASN A 32 4.41 14.09 2.03
N GLU A 33 4.07 12.84 1.74
CA GLU A 33 2.69 12.41 1.53
C GLU A 33 2.32 11.30 2.50
N GLY A 34 1.02 11.13 2.72
CA GLY A 34 0.49 10.07 3.56
C GLY A 34 -0.41 9.14 2.76
N ASP A 35 -0.15 7.83 2.85
CA ASP A 35 -0.98 6.81 2.25
C ASP A 35 -1.81 6.07 3.30
N LEU A 36 -3.09 5.83 3.00
CA LEU A 36 -3.88 4.79 3.65
C LEU A 36 -3.34 3.43 3.27
N VAL A 37 -3.12 2.57 4.27
CA VAL A 37 -2.50 1.24 4.05
C VAL A 37 -3.23 0.18 4.84
N PHE A 38 -3.39 -1.01 4.25
CA PHE A 38 -3.74 -2.25 4.96
C PHE A 38 -3.19 -3.47 4.23
N CYS A 39 -2.96 -4.59 4.96
CA CYS A 39 -2.49 -5.82 4.34
C CYS A 39 -3.54 -6.39 3.38
N SER A 40 -3.14 -6.80 2.19
CA SER A 40 -4.07 -7.24 1.14
C SER A 40 -4.91 -8.47 1.52
N SER A 41 -4.41 -9.33 2.43
CA SER A 41 -5.18 -10.46 3.01
C SER A 41 -6.47 -10.03 3.72
N ASP A 42 -6.51 -8.79 4.18
CA ASP A 42 -7.64 -8.24 4.93
C ASP A 42 -8.55 -7.36 4.06
N VAL A 43 -8.41 -7.45 2.72
CA VAL A 43 -9.19 -6.67 1.78
C VAL A 43 -10.69 -7.02 1.85
N ASN A 44 -11.50 -5.99 1.84
CA ASN A 44 -12.95 -6.10 1.72
C ASN A 44 -13.53 -4.83 1.08
N PRO A 45 -14.79 -4.87 0.59
CA PRO A 45 -15.39 -3.73 -0.09
C PRO A 45 -15.46 -2.46 0.77
N LYS A 46 -15.65 -2.59 2.09
CA LYS A 46 -15.73 -1.43 3.00
C LYS A 46 -14.42 -0.65 3.03
N LYS A 47 -13.27 -1.35 3.07
CA LYS A 47 -11.94 -0.71 3.05
C LYS A 47 -11.63 -0.05 1.72
N ILE A 48 -11.94 -0.71 0.61
CA ILE A 48 -11.77 -0.12 -0.73
C ILE A 48 -12.64 1.11 -0.88
N ASN A 49 -13.90 1.04 -0.44
CA ASN A 49 -14.78 2.20 -0.47
C ASN A 49 -14.29 3.34 0.44
N PHE A 50 -13.70 3.01 1.60
CA PHE A 50 -13.09 3.99 2.49
C PHE A 50 -11.93 4.72 1.80
N MET A 51 -11.01 3.99 1.15
CA MET A 51 -9.91 4.58 0.38
C MET A 51 -10.43 5.46 -0.76
N ALA A 52 -11.38 4.97 -1.54
CA ALA A 52 -11.95 5.73 -2.66
C ALA A 52 -12.64 7.03 -2.20
N LYS A 53 -13.40 6.96 -1.09
CA LYS A 53 -14.19 8.09 -0.58
C LYS A 53 -13.35 9.12 0.16
N TYR A 54 -12.44 8.67 0.99
CA TYR A 54 -11.71 9.52 1.93
C TYR A 54 -10.24 9.71 1.58
N GLY A 55 -9.57 8.70 1.00
CA GLY A 55 -8.21 8.84 0.46
C GLY A 55 -8.21 9.66 -0.82
N ARG A 56 -9.10 9.31 -1.79
CA ARG A 56 -9.26 9.97 -3.10
C ARG A 56 -8.09 9.75 -4.06
N GLY A 57 -7.02 9.11 -3.61
CA GLY A 57 -5.87 8.74 -4.41
C GLY A 57 -6.09 7.52 -5.30
N LEU A 58 -5.03 7.07 -5.94
CA LEU A 58 -5.04 5.86 -6.75
C LEU A 58 -4.94 4.62 -5.85
N ILE A 59 -5.94 3.74 -5.91
CA ILE A 59 -5.90 2.49 -5.15
C ILE A 59 -4.97 1.51 -5.85
N CYS A 60 -3.82 1.24 -5.22
CA CYS A 60 -2.76 0.40 -5.74
C CYS A 60 -2.59 -0.89 -4.91
N LEU A 61 -2.18 -1.96 -5.57
CA LEU A 61 -1.83 -3.23 -4.94
C LEU A 61 -0.31 -3.39 -4.94
N THR A 62 0.34 -3.29 -3.78
CA THR A 62 1.78 -3.52 -3.67
C THR A 62 2.06 -5.01 -3.53
N LEU A 63 3.01 -5.51 -4.30
CA LEU A 63 3.38 -6.93 -4.39
C LEU A 63 4.90 -7.08 -4.29
N ASP A 64 5.36 -8.21 -3.79
CA ASP A 64 6.75 -8.62 -3.97
C ASP A 64 6.99 -9.12 -5.41
N SER A 65 8.27 -9.24 -5.79
CA SER A 65 8.70 -9.70 -7.11
C SER A 65 8.20 -11.12 -7.42
N VAL A 66 8.11 -11.98 -6.41
CA VAL A 66 7.65 -13.37 -6.55
C VAL A 66 6.18 -13.44 -6.94
N GLN A 67 5.33 -12.69 -6.26
CA GLN A 67 3.88 -12.65 -6.56
C GLN A 67 3.62 -12.01 -7.92
N ALA A 68 4.34 -10.93 -8.24
CA ALA A 68 4.26 -10.27 -9.55
C ALA A 68 4.62 -11.24 -10.69
N LYS A 69 5.68 -12.04 -10.52
CA LYS A 69 6.09 -13.06 -11.49
C LYS A 69 5.04 -14.16 -11.67
N LYS A 70 4.41 -14.66 -10.58
CA LYS A 70 3.31 -15.64 -10.68
C LYS A 70 2.13 -15.12 -11.50
N LEU A 71 1.82 -13.84 -11.36
CA LEU A 71 0.77 -13.16 -12.12
C LEU A 71 1.19 -12.84 -13.56
N GLY A 72 2.47 -13.00 -13.92
CA GLY A 72 3.00 -12.64 -15.23
C GLY A 72 2.84 -11.15 -15.53
N LEU A 73 3.02 -10.30 -14.52
CA LEU A 73 2.91 -8.86 -14.68
C LEU A 73 4.13 -8.29 -15.39
N SER A 74 3.89 -7.47 -16.39
CA SER A 74 4.90 -6.63 -17.03
C SER A 74 4.82 -5.19 -16.49
N TYR A 75 5.93 -4.46 -16.53
CA TYR A 75 5.91 -3.03 -16.24
C TYR A 75 4.99 -2.28 -17.20
N MET A 76 4.38 -1.22 -16.71
CA MET A 76 3.47 -0.36 -17.49
C MET A 76 4.20 0.34 -18.64
N SER A 77 5.47 0.66 -18.44
CA SER A 77 6.34 1.24 -19.46
C SER A 77 7.66 0.47 -19.51
N PRO A 78 8.23 0.22 -20.69
CA PRO A 78 9.57 -0.38 -20.83
C PRO A 78 10.67 0.53 -20.28
N VAL A 79 10.46 1.86 -20.30
CA VAL A 79 11.34 2.87 -19.73
C VAL A 79 10.56 3.64 -18.67
N ASN A 80 11.03 3.63 -17.43
CA ASN A 80 10.38 4.34 -16.33
C ASN A 80 11.05 5.70 -16.13
N GLU A 81 10.42 6.75 -16.64
CA GLU A 81 10.87 8.15 -16.54
C GLU A 81 10.20 8.89 -15.36
N SER A 82 9.39 8.21 -14.54
CA SER A 82 8.74 8.85 -13.40
C SER A 82 9.77 9.30 -12.36
N ARG A 83 9.52 10.46 -11.73
CA ARG A 83 10.43 11.09 -10.74
C ARG A 83 10.92 10.11 -9.67
N ASN A 84 10.04 9.28 -9.14
CA ASN A 84 10.33 8.35 -8.06
C ASN A 84 10.54 6.91 -8.55
N GLN A 85 10.55 6.69 -9.86
CA GLN A 85 10.72 5.39 -10.50
C GLN A 85 9.82 4.30 -9.91
N THR A 86 8.58 4.66 -9.55
CA THR A 86 7.60 3.73 -9.00
C THR A 86 7.30 2.64 -10.02
N ALA A 87 7.48 1.40 -9.60
CA ALA A 87 7.45 0.23 -10.48
C ALA A 87 6.01 -0.22 -10.78
N PHE A 88 5.22 0.66 -11.41
CA PHE A 88 3.89 0.33 -11.87
C PHE A 88 3.93 -0.79 -12.90
N THR A 89 2.97 -1.71 -12.80
CA THR A 89 2.69 -2.70 -13.82
C THR A 89 1.44 -2.34 -14.60
N ILE A 90 1.16 -3.08 -15.66
CA ILE A 90 -0.16 -3.03 -16.32
C ILE A 90 -1.25 -3.26 -15.28
N SER A 91 -2.37 -2.53 -15.41
CA SER A 91 -3.53 -2.69 -14.52
C SER A 91 -4.19 -4.05 -14.72
N ILE A 92 -4.85 -4.55 -13.69
CA ILE A 92 -5.44 -5.90 -13.68
C ILE A 92 -6.90 -5.90 -13.26
N GLU A 93 -7.59 -6.98 -13.68
CA GLU A 93 -8.93 -7.33 -13.25
C GLU A 93 -9.00 -8.81 -12.91
N ALA A 94 -9.84 -9.23 -11.96
CA ALA A 94 -10.15 -10.64 -11.78
C ALA A 94 -10.91 -11.17 -12.99
N LYS A 95 -10.49 -12.31 -13.54
CA LYS A 95 -11.13 -12.91 -14.73
C LYS A 95 -12.59 -13.30 -14.50
N LYS A 96 -12.98 -13.58 -13.23
CA LYS A 96 -14.33 -14.03 -12.87
C LYS A 96 -14.82 -13.36 -11.58
N GLY A 97 -16.12 -13.15 -11.50
CA GLY A 97 -16.79 -12.63 -10.30
C GLY A 97 -16.65 -11.13 -10.10
N VAL A 98 -16.49 -10.40 -11.19
CA VAL A 98 -16.56 -8.94 -11.28
C VAL A 98 -17.62 -8.54 -12.31
N THR A 99 -18.12 -7.31 -12.22
CA THR A 99 -19.03 -6.69 -13.19
C THR A 99 -18.24 -5.79 -14.12
N THR A 100 -18.24 -4.47 -13.89
CA THR A 100 -17.45 -3.50 -14.67
C THR A 100 -16.03 -3.27 -14.13
N GLY A 101 -15.70 -3.83 -12.97
CA GLY A 101 -14.36 -3.80 -12.38
C GLY A 101 -14.10 -2.64 -11.41
N ILE A 102 -14.71 -1.47 -11.60
CA ILE A 102 -14.40 -0.25 -10.84
C ILE A 102 -15.02 -0.22 -9.43
N SER A 103 -16.11 -0.96 -9.20
CA SER A 103 -16.80 -0.93 -7.90
C SER A 103 -15.87 -1.36 -6.76
N ALA A 104 -16.16 -0.92 -5.53
CA ALA A 104 -15.42 -1.37 -4.35
C ALA A 104 -15.48 -2.90 -4.18
N GLN A 105 -16.61 -3.50 -4.58
CA GLN A 105 -16.80 -4.95 -4.60
C GLN A 105 -15.84 -5.61 -5.60
N ASP A 106 -15.81 -5.12 -6.84
CA ASP A 106 -15.00 -5.69 -7.91
C ASP A 106 -13.51 -5.53 -7.66
N ARG A 107 -13.05 -4.33 -7.24
CA ARG A 107 -11.63 -4.12 -6.87
C ARG A 107 -11.21 -4.98 -5.69
N SER A 108 -12.09 -5.12 -4.67
CA SER A 108 -11.84 -6.05 -3.57
C SER A 108 -11.71 -7.50 -4.05
N ARG A 109 -12.55 -7.91 -4.99
CA ARG A 109 -12.50 -9.24 -5.62
C ARG A 109 -11.19 -9.44 -6.38
N THR A 110 -10.80 -8.47 -7.20
CA THR A 110 -9.55 -8.50 -7.98
C THR A 110 -8.33 -8.63 -7.07
N ILE A 111 -8.25 -7.84 -6.00
CA ILE A 111 -7.16 -7.92 -5.03
C ILE A 111 -7.13 -9.30 -4.35
N LYS A 112 -8.29 -9.82 -3.91
CA LYS A 112 -8.38 -11.16 -3.32
C LYS A 112 -7.87 -12.25 -4.25
N VAL A 113 -8.21 -12.17 -5.53
CA VAL A 113 -7.76 -13.14 -6.54
C VAL A 113 -6.26 -13.01 -6.76
N ALA A 114 -5.75 -11.78 -6.99
CA ALA A 114 -4.34 -11.52 -7.27
C ALA A 114 -3.39 -11.90 -6.12
N THR A 115 -3.89 -11.94 -4.88
CA THR A 115 -3.07 -12.23 -3.69
C THR A 115 -3.25 -13.63 -3.11
N LYS A 116 -3.95 -14.52 -3.81
CA LYS A 116 -4.04 -15.94 -3.43
C LYS A 116 -2.68 -16.63 -3.51
N LYS A 117 -2.43 -17.56 -2.59
CA LYS A 117 -1.18 -18.35 -2.56
C LYS A 117 -0.92 -19.11 -3.88
N ASN A 118 -1.97 -19.69 -4.45
CA ASN A 118 -1.93 -20.51 -5.66
C ASN A 118 -2.50 -19.78 -6.88
N VAL A 119 -2.35 -18.45 -6.94
CA VAL A 119 -2.78 -17.67 -8.11
C VAL A 119 -1.90 -17.98 -9.31
N ILE A 120 -2.51 -17.99 -10.48
CA ILE A 120 -1.82 -18.10 -11.77
C ILE A 120 -2.23 -16.95 -12.69
N LYS A 121 -1.43 -16.69 -13.72
CA LYS A 121 -1.71 -15.64 -14.73
C LYS A 121 -3.13 -15.69 -15.30
N LYS A 122 -3.70 -16.89 -15.47
CA LYS A 122 -5.04 -17.08 -16.04
C LYS A 122 -6.19 -16.65 -15.12
N ASP A 123 -5.91 -16.34 -13.84
CA ASP A 123 -6.92 -15.89 -12.88
C ASP A 123 -7.24 -14.40 -13.01
N ILE A 124 -6.37 -13.67 -13.71
CA ILE A 124 -6.52 -12.23 -13.95
C ILE A 124 -6.53 -11.93 -15.45
N VAL A 125 -7.01 -10.76 -15.79
CA VAL A 125 -6.95 -10.14 -17.13
C VAL A 125 -6.39 -8.74 -17.03
N SER A 126 -5.96 -8.18 -18.15
CA SER A 126 -5.49 -6.81 -18.30
C SER A 126 -6.07 -6.21 -19.58
N PRO A 127 -6.35 -4.90 -19.61
CA PRO A 127 -6.30 -3.95 -18.48
C PRO A 127 -7.41 -4.15 -17.48
N GLY A 128 -7.36 -3.43 -16.35
CA GLY A 128 -8.37 -3.46 -15.30
C GLY A 128 -8.33 -2.23 -14.40
N HIS A 129 -8.95 -2.31 -13.23
CA HIS A 129 -9.15 -1.17 -12.32
C HIS A 129 -8.35 -1.28 -11.00
N VAL A 130 -7.44 -2.24 -10.90
CA VAL A 130 -6.46 -2.33 -9.83
C VAL A 130 -5.07 -2.18 -10.42
N PHE A 131 -4.24 -1.35 -9.82
CA PHE A 131 -2.90 -0.98 -10.29
C PHE A 131 -1.83 -1.66 -9.42
N PRO A 132 -1.22 -2.76 -9.86
CA PRO A 132 -0.14 -3.38 -9.10
C PRO A 132 1.15 -2.56 -9.21
N ILE A 133 1.89 -2.52 -8.07
CA ILE A 133 3.22 -1.92 -7.99
C ILE A 133 4.15 -2.96 -7.38
N ILE A 134 5.31 -3.18 -8.02
CA ILE A 134 6.30 -4.14 -7.54
C ILE A 134 7.25 -3.45 -6.56
N SER A 135 7.33 -3.97 -5.34
CA SER A 135 8.32 -3.50 -4.36
C SER A 135 9.72 -3.94 -4.73
N LYS A 136 10.72 -3.12 -4.42
CA LYS A 136 12.13 -3.50 -4.54
C LYS A 136 12.46 -4.60 -3.52
N ASP A 137 13.20 -5.61 -3.97
CA ASP A 137 13.75 -6.62 -3.06
C ASP A 137 14.69 -5.94 -2.06
N GLY A 138 14.56 -6.29 -0.77
CA GLY A 138 15.20 -5.56 0.34
C GLY A 138 14.28 -4.52 1.02
N GLY A 139 13.15 -4.17 0.39
CA GLY A 139 12.13 -3.30 0.99
C GLY A 139 12.62 -1.88 1.26
N VAL A 140 12.20 -1.28 2.38
CA VAL A 140 12.54 0.12 2.73
C VAL A 140 14.05 0.36 2.91
N LEU A 141 14.86 -0.66 3.10
CA LEU A 141 16.31 -0.52 3.18
C LEU A 141 16.95 -0.26 1.80
N VAL A 142 16.24 -0.53 0.71
CA VAL A 142 16.68 -0.27 -0.67
C VAL A 142 15.96 0.93 -1.26
N ARG A 143 14.67 1.10 -0.99
CA ARG A 143 13.88 2.23 -1.45
C ARG A 143 12.88 2.67 -0.37
N ALA A 144 13.06 3.87 0.16
CA ALA A 144 12.26 4.44 1.24
C ALA A 144 10.88 4.95 0.77
N GLY A 145 10.10 4.10 0.06
CA GLY A 145 8.79 4.45 -0.49
C GLY A 145 7.63 3.71 0.17
N HIS A 146 6.41 4.23 0.01
CA HIS A 146 5.17 3.63 0.51
C HIS A 146 4.97 2.18 0.02
N THR A 147 5.36 1.89 -1.21
CA THR A 147 5.33 0.54 -1.81
C THR A 147 6.11 -0.45 -0.94
N GLU A 148 7.38 -0.17 -0.70
CA GLU A 148 8.27 -1.02 0.08
C GLU A 148 7.82 -1.09 1.54
N ALA A 149 7.46 0.05 2.13
CA ALA A 149 7.02 0.13 3.53
C ALA A 149 5.76 -0.70 3.79
N SER A 150 4.78 -0.67 2.89
CA SER A 150 3.54 -1.44 3.02
C SER A 150 3.78 -2.95 2.94
N VAL A 151 4.67 -3.39 2.05
CA VAL A 151 5.07 -4.79 1.91
C VAL A 151 5.86 -5.26 3.14
N ASP A 152 6.80 -4.45 3.64
CA ASP A 152 7.57 -4.74 4.84
C ASP A 152 6.69 -4.87 6.09
N ILE A 153 5.75 -3.94 6.30
CA ILE A 153 4.79 -4.04 7.42
C ILE A 153 3.95 -5.31 7.30
N SER A 154 3.51 -5.67 6.08
CA SER A 154 2.75 -6.91 5.87
C SER A 154 3.57 -8.16 6.25
N LYS A 155 4.85 -8.20 5.85
CA LYS A 155 5.80 -9.25 6.23
C LYS A 155 6.02 -9.30 7.76
N LEU A 156 6.26 -8.15 8.40
CA LEU A 156 6.45 -8.04 9.85
C LEU A 156 5.17 -8.41 10.64
N ALA A 157 4.00 -8.16 10.06
CA ALA A 157 2.72 -8.57 10.60
C ALA A 157 2.42 -10.07 10.40
N LYS A 158 3.31 -10.82 9.73
CA LYS A 158 3.11 -12.24 9.37
C LYS A 158 1.85 -12.48 8.52
N LYS A 159 1.54 -11.53 7.64
CA LYS A 159 0.49 -11.61 6.62
C LYS A 159 1.11 -12.03 5.27
N ASN A 160 0.29 -12.10 4.20
CA ASN A 160 0.84 -12.22 2.84
C ASN A 160 1.70 -10.99 2.51
N ILE A 161 2.75 -11.18 1.70
CA ILE A 161 3.74 -10.14 1.38
C ILE A 161 3.16 -9.21 0.30
N SER A 162 2.09 -8.52 0.66
CA SER A 162 1.37 -7.58 -0.20
C SER A 162 0.43 -6.69 0.60
N ALA A 163 0.19 -5.49 0.11
CA ALA A 163 -0.69 -4.52 0.75
C ALA A 163 -1.52 -3.74 -0.28
N VAL A 164 -2.51 -3.02 0.21
CA VAL A 164 -3.25 -2.03 -0.58
C VAL A 164 -2.90 -0.66 -0.04
N ILE A 165 -2.54 0.25 -0.93
CA ILE A 165 -2.20 1.63 -0.61
C ILE A 165 -3.07 2.59 -1.40
N CYS A 166 -3.26 3.80 -0.87
CA CYS A 166 -3.98 4.87 -1.53
C CYS A 166 -3.56 6.20 -0.90
N GLU A 167 -3.11 7.13 -1.70
CA GLU A 167 -2.72 8.46 -1.28
C GLU A 167 -3.89 9.20 -0.63
N ILE A 168 -3.59 10.14 0.28
CA ILE A 168 -4.60 10.97 0.94
C ILE A 168 -4.55 12.38 0.36
N MET A 169 -5.65 12.78 -0.27
CA MET A 169 -5.86 14.13 -0.78
C MET A 169 -6.88 14.90 0.07
N ASP A 170 -6.69 16.21 0.15
CA ASP A 170 -7.63 17.14 0.73
C ASP A 170 -8.87 17.36 -0.18
N GLU A 171 -9.87 18.09 0.32
CA GLU A 171 -11.11 18.32 -0.44
C GLU A 171 -10.93 19.15 -1.70
N ASP A 172 -9.89 19.97 -1.75
CA ASP A 172 -9.49 20.77 -2.90
C ASP A 172 -8.67 20.00 -3.95
N GLY A 173 -8.41 18.70 -3.71
CA GLY A 173 -7.61 17.84 -4.58
C GLY A 173 -6.10 17.94 -4.38
N THR A 174 -5.60 18.78 -3.46
CA THR A 174 -4.18 18.82 -3.10
C THR A 174 -3.80 17.68 -2.18
N MET A 175 -2.50 17.33 -2.13
CA MET A 175 -2.04 16.27 -1.24
C MET A 175 -2.13 16.69 0.21
N SER A 176 -2.70 15.83 1.06
CA SER A 176 -2.83 16.11 2.49
C SER A 176 -1.49 15.93 3.21
N ARG A 177 -1.00 16.99 3.83
CA ARG A 177 0.31 17.04 4.50
C ARG A 177 0.23 17.68 5.88
N GLY A 178 1.24 17.43 6.71
CA GLY A 178 1.44 18.11 7.98
C GLY A 178 0.20 18.02 8.90
N GLU A 179 -0.31 19.16 9.34
CA GLU A 179 -1.44 19.21 10.27
C GLU A 179 -2.74 18.68 9.66
N LYS A 180 -3.00 18.93 8.37
CA LYS A 180 -4.18 18.40 7.66
C LYS A 180 -4.21 16.88 7.72
N LEU A 181 -3.08 16.21 7.46
CA LEU A 181 -2.94 14.75 7.56
C LEU A 181 -3.18 14.24 8.99
N HIS A 182 -2.69 14.94 10.01
CA HIS A 182 -2.96 14.60 11.41
C HIS A 182 -4.44 14.75 11.78
N ASN A 183 -5.10 15.80 11.28
CA ASN A 183 -6.52 16.01 11.48
C ASN A 183 -7.36 14.93 10.80
N PHE A 184 -6.98 14.52 9.58
CA PHE A 184 -7.56 13.38 8.88
C PHE A 184 -7.44 12.09 9.72
N ALA A 185 -6.24 11.79 10.19
CA ALA A 185 -5.99 10.61 11.02
C ALA A 185 -6.82 10.61 12.30
N LYS A 186 -6.91 11.76 12.98
CA LYS A 186 -7.74 11.93 14.18
C LYS A 186 -9.22 11.73 13.89
N LYS A 187 -9.75 12.36 12.83
CA LYS A 187 -11.15 12.24 12.37
C LYS A 187 -11.53 10.79 12.12
N HIS A 188 -10.66 10.03 11.50
CA HIS A 188 -10.90 8.63 11.12
C HIS A 188 -10.34 7.60 12.12
N LYS A 189 -9.80 8.05 13.26
CA LYS A 189 -9.23 7.19 14.32
C LYS A 189 -8.12 6.27 13.80
N LEU A 190 -7.32 6.75 12.85
CA LEU A 190 -6.19 6.05 12.27
C LEU A 190 -4.88 6.43 12.97
N LYS A 191 -3.92 5.53 12.98
CA LYS A 191 -2.55 5.77 13.45
C LYS A 191 -1.66 6.12 12.26
N ILE A 192 -0.67 6.99 12.48
CA ILE A 192 0.33 7.37 11.48
C ILE A 192 1.67 6.81 11.90
N GLY A 193 2.32 6.04 11.03
CA GLY A 193 3.72 5.60 11.14
C GLY A 193 4.59 6.33 10.13
N ARG A 194 5.88 6.52 10.46
CA ARG A 194 6.87 7.09 9.53
C ARG A 194 7.68 5.98 8.87
N ILE A 195 7.99 6.16 7.60
CA ILE A 195 8.86 5.22 6.87
C ILE A 195 10.27 5.23 7.45
N ASP A 196 10.81 6.38 7.88
CA ASP A 196 12.10 6.47 8.56
C ASP A 196 12.18 5.66 9.83
N ASP A 197 11.09 5.69 10.64
CA ASP A 197 11.01 4.88 11.86
C ASP A 197 10.99 3.38 11.52
N LEU A 198 10.39 2.99 10.39
CA LEU A 198 10.41 1.61 9.90
C LEU A 198 11.81 1.19 9.44
N ILE A 199 12.54 2.08 8.76
CA ILE A 199 13.95 1.86 8.38
C ILE A 199 14.78 1.60 9.65
N ALA A 200 14.73 2.51 10.62
CA ALA A 200 15.44 2.37 11.89
C ALA A 200 15.05 1.09 12.64
N TYR A 201 13.76 0.75 12.65
CA TYR A 201 13.24 -0.48 13.25
C TYR A 201 13.83 -1.73 12.59
N ARG A 202 13.87 -1.78 11.24
CA ARG A 202 14.40 -2.93 10.50
C ARG A 202 15.91 -3.07 10.69
N LEU A 203 16.69 -1.98 10.61
CA LEU A 203 18.13 -1.98 10.83
C LEU A 203 18.46 -2.61 12.20
N LYS A 204 17.80 -2.16 13.27
CA LYS A 204 17.97 -2.69 14.62
C LYS A 204 17.51 -4.14 14.73
N LYS A 205 16.35 -4.49 14.14
CA LYS A 205 15.76 -5.84 14.27
C LYS A 205 16.55 -6.90 13.52
N GLU A 206 17.09 -6.56 12.37
CA GLU A 206 17.89 -7.44 11.52
C GLU A 206 19.39 -7.43 11.90
N LYS A 207 19.76 -6.71 12.98
CA LYS A 207 21.12 -6.59 13.49
C LYS A 207 22.11 -6.12 12.42
N LEU A 208 21.70 -5.13 11.64
CA LEU A 208 22.54 -4.51 10.61
C LEU A 208 23.32 -3.30 11.13
N ILE A 209 23.04 -2.89 12.36
CA ILE A 209 23.73 -1.88 13.16
C ILE A 209 23.84 -2.34 14.60
#